data_f7be4ecce12f0b7c0d1686df6765101b
#
_entry.id   f7be4ecce12f0b7c0d1686df6765101b
#
_cell.length_a   1.000
_cell.length_b   1.000
_cell.length_c   1.000
_cell.angle_alpha   90.00
_cell.angle_beta   90.00
_cell.angle_gamma   90.00
#
_symmetry.space_group_name_H-M   'P 1'
#
loop_
_entity.id
_entity.type
_entity.pdbx_description
1 polymer ?
#
loop_
_entity_poly.entity_id
_entity_poly.type
_entity_poly.pdbx_seq_one_letter_code
_entity_poly.pdbx_strand_id
1 'polypeptide(L)'
;MDQRNNPNPAVDKEDEARRLQFLPWEHVAGDLLHPAHLARKAALQRACGAELAETAYIAEHAAVFTERLKMGERSWIAGHALVRGDITFGDDCTVNPYACISGKVACGNGVRVASHASIVGFNHGFDDTSLPIHRQKVTTTGITIGDDVWIGANAVILDGAIIGSGAVIAAGAVVAGEIPPMSIAGGVPARVIRKRGAPSRLSASGGIEDRLQTLGSKAQAQWPEILGRWKTAEAYESLEADGISRPAARHLNDAIEIAAGFGAFPPGLDATATIELLQDLQDEETGLFPDKNTPRDRPLRQDPKALYNVLSVGYALEVLGSRPRQPIQAVQIDETELDRWLSALPWKTSAWSAGSVVDAIGTAMYFNARYFNVEQPRQALFDWLTRHINKATGLWGEPTTLEGWLQPVNGFYRLTRGTYAQFGVPLPNPQASFETVLLNYRNHEGFTGAKYTACNLLDTIHPLLLIARQTDYRRGDGEEIARKVIVRALDRWQDGEGFAFADGSPASLQGTEMWLSVVHLAADYLGLAGAFAFVPKGVHRTETVGLGL
;
A
#
# COMPACT_ATOMS: atom_id res chain seq x y z
N MET A 1 17.39 -16.31 21.08
CA MET A 1 18.57 -17.17 20.92
C MET A 1 19.73 -16.51 21.63
N ASP A 2 20.14 -17.13 22.70
CA ASP A 2 21.18 -16.62 23.61
C ASP A 2 22.55 -17.03 23.03
N GLN A 3 23.29 -16.08 22.42
CA GLN A 3 24.64 -16.31 21.87
C GLN A 3 25.74 -15.81 22.83
N ARG A 4 25.51 -15.86 24.12
CA ARG A 4 26.43 -15.29 25.13
C ARG A 4 27.47 -16.25 25.71
N ASN A 5 27.84 -17.33 25.04
CA ASN A 5 28.93 -18.18 25.51
C ASN A 5 29.72 -18.81 24.34
N ASN A 6 30.68 -18.06 23.81
CA ASN A 6 31.79 -18.63 23.08
C ASN A 6 33.07 -17.90 23.52
N PRO A 7 33.95 -18.49 24.35
CA PRO A 7 35.27 -17.93 24.65
C PRO A 7 36.18 -18.18 23.46
N ASN A 8 36.36 -17.19 22.57
CA ASN A 8 37.37 -17.26 21.53
C ASN A 8 38.72 -16.73 22.08
N PRO A 9 39.77 -17.51 22.15
CA PRO A 9 41.09 -17.06 22.56
C PRO A 9 41.83 -16.42 21.39
N ALA A 10 42.24 -15.20 21.54
CA ALA A 10 42.97 -14.32 20.64
C ALA A 10 42.05 -13.37 19.82
N VAL A 11 41.46 -12.40 20.49
CA VAL A 11 41.00 -11.21 19.83
C VAL A 11 42.23 -10.37 19.45
N ASP A 12 42.40 -10.13 18.16
CA ASP A 12 43.47 -9.30 17.61
C ASP A 12 43.33 -7.88 18.21
N LYS A 13 44.46 -7.21 18.50
CA LYS A 13 44.44 -5.84 19.08
C LYS A 13 43.67 -4.84 18.22
N GLU A 14 43.57 -5.07 16.92
CA GLU A 14 42.76 -4.29 16.00
C GLU A 14 41.26 -4.50 16.23
N ASP A 15 40.80 -5.71 16.55
CA ASP A 15 39.41 -6.03 16.88
C ASP A 15 39.00 -5.47 18.26
N GLU A 16 39.94 -5.41 19.20
CA GLU A 16 39.74 -4.79 20.51
C GLU A 16 39.54 -3.28 20.38
N ALA A 17 40.37 -2.58 19.60
CA ALA A 17 40.24 -1.17 19.32
C ALA A 17 38.93 -0.84 18.58
N ARG A 18 38.48 -1.72 17.70
CA ARG A 18 37.22 -1.60 16.96
C ARG A 18 36.00 -1.69 17.89
N ARG A 19 35.98 -2.62 18.83
CA ARG A 19 34.88 -2.83 19.77
C ARG A 19 34.69 -1.68 20.73
N LEU A 20 35.77 -1.04 21.16
CA LEU A 20 35.74 0.15 22.02
C LEU A 20 35.14 1.39 21.34
N GLN A 21 34.95 1.37 20.02
CA GLN A 21 34.54 2.53 19.24
C GLN A 21 33.06 2.57 18.85
N PHE A 22 32.34 1.43 18.82
CA PHE A 22 31.10 1.40 18.06
C PHE A 22 29.84 1.01 18.84
N LEU A 23 29.69 -0.24 19.22
CA LEU A 23 28.37 -0.75 19.51
C LEU A 23 28.26 -1.28 20.94
N PRO A 24 27.31 -0.77 21.73
CA PRO A 24 27.11 -1.20 23.10
C PRO A 24 26.91 -2.70 23.30
N TRP A 25 26.36 -3.39 22.32
CA TRP A 25 26.07 -4.83 22.39
C TRP A 25 27.27 -5.72 21.98
N GLU A 26 28.33 -5.15 21.45
CA GLU A 26 29.59 -5.85 21.14
C GLU A 26 30.57 -5.84 22.30
N HIS A 27 30.22 -5.14 23.38
CA HIS A 27 31.02 -4.94 24.57
C HIS A 27 31.17 -6.22 25.39
N VAL A 28 32.39 -6.44 25.91
CA VAL A 28 32.69 -7.48 26.88
C VAL A 28 33.11 -6.87 28.21
N ALA A 29 32.94 -7.61 29.31
CA ALA A 29 33.18 -7.10 30.65
C ALA A 29 34.58 -6.50 30.84
N GLY A 30 35.60 -6.98 30.12
CA GLY A 30 36.97 -6.45 30.16
C GLY A 30 37.13 -5.04 29.60
N ASP A 31 36.23 -4.58 28.70
CA ASP A 31 36.31 -3.27 28.08
C ASP A 31 36.09 -2.12 29.09
N LEU A 32 35.33 -2.37 30.14
CA LEU A 32 35.11 -1.40 31.24
C LEU A 32 36.39 -1.07 32.01
N LEU A 33 37.34 -2.01 32.04
CA LEU A 33 38.63 -1.84 32.71
C LEU A 33 39.73 -1.36 31.76
N HIS A 34 39.42 -1.14 30.49
CA HIS A 34 40.39 -0.67 29.52
C HIS A 34 40.92 0.71 29.90
N PRO A 35 42.28 0.93 29.90
CA PRO A 35 42.87 2.19 30.35
C PRO A 35 42.35 3.43 29.63
N ALA A 36 42.11 3.36 28.33
CA ALA A 36 41.57 4.48 27.56
C ALA A 36 40.14 4.85 28.01
N HIS A 37 39.29 3.85 28.29
CA HIS A 37 37.95 4.07 28.81
C HIS A 37 37.96 4.71 30.20
N LEU A 38 38.77 4.19 31.10
CA LEU A 38 38.93 4.76 32.45
C LEU A 38 39.48 6.21 32.41
N ALA A 39 40.48 6.47 31.54
CA ALA A 39 41.01 7.82 31.35
C ALA A 39 39.94 8.79 30.83
N ARG A 40 39.07 8.33 29.91
CA ARG A 40 37.95 9.14 29.40
C ARG A 40 36.90 9.44 30.49
N LYS A 41 36.48 8.46 31.29
CA LYS A 41 35.59 8.67 32.43
C LYS A 41 36.19 9.73 33.38
N ALA A 42 37.45 9.57 33.77
CA ALA A 42 38.14 10.51 34.61
C ALA A 42 38.27 11.90 33.99
N ALA A 43 38.46 12.04 32.69
CA ALA A 43 38.45 13.30 31.98
C ALA A 43 37.09 14.01 32.06
N LEU A 44 35.99 13.30 31.81
CA LEU A 44 34.62 13.83 31.92
C LEU A 44 34.27 14.22 33.34
N GLN A 45 34.68 13.43 34.35
CA GLN A 45 34.50 13.78 35.76
C GLN A 45 35.19 15.10 36.12
N ARG A 46 36.42 15.30 35.63
CA ARG A 46 37.15 16.56 35.85
C ARG A 46 36.57 17.75 35.09
N ALA A 47 36.10 17.53 33.85
CA ALA A 47 35.64 18.59 32.96
C ALA A 47 34.26 19.14 33.34
N CYS A 48 33.33 18.30 33.74
CA CYS A 48 31.92 18.67 34.00
C CYS A 48 31.35 18.07 35.28
N GLY A 49 32.18 17.49 36.17
CA GLY A 49 31.67 16.82 37.37
C GLY A 49 30.80 15.62 37.08
N ALA A 50 31.05 14.89 35.99
CA ALA A 50 30.21 13.80 35.57
C ALA A 50 30.05 12.71 36.65
N GLU A 51 28.81 12.34 36.95
CA GLU A 51 28.45 11.25 37.86
C GLU A 51 28.25 9.98 37.00
N LEU A 52 29.26 9.14 36.91
CA LEU A 52 29.24 7.93 36.07
C LEU A 52 29.28 6.69 36.94
N ALA A 53 28.25 5.85 36.85
CA ALA A 53 28.24 4.54 37.51
C ALA A 53 29.43 3.67 37.06
N GLU A 54 29.77 2.64 37.83
CA GLU A 54 30.94 1.80 37.56
C GLU A 54 30.84 1.12 36.19
N THR A 55 29.67 0.60 35.83
CA THR A 55 29.39 -0.08 34.57
C THR A 55 28.90 0.82 33.45
N ALA A 56 28.85 2.14 33.66
CA ALA A 56 28.53 3.10 32.60
C ALA A 56 29.66 3.15 31.56
N TYR A 57 29.32 3.11 30.27
CA TYR A 57 30.25 3.07 29.16
C TYR A 57 30.08 4.25 28.19
N ILE A 58 31.17 4.86 27.79
CA ILE A 58 31.20 5.96 26.79
C ILE A 58 32.26 5.61 25.75
N ALA A 59 31.82 5.35 24.51
CA ALA A 59 32.71 5.01 23.41
C ALA A 59 33.72 6.12 23.13
N GLU A 60 34.89 5.76 22.63
CA GLU A 60 36.00 6.70 22.40
C GLU A 60 35.63 7.85 21.46
N HIS A 61 34.91 7.54 20.39
CA HIS A 61 34.49 8.54 19.40
C HIS A 61 33.11 9.17 19.69
N ALA A 62 32.54 8.97 20.86
CA ALA A 62 31.36 9.73 21.27
C ALA A 62 31.74 11.19 21.52
N ALA A 63 30.98 12.14 20.97
CA ALA A 63 31.17 13.57 21.18
C ALA A 63 30.38 14.04 22.42
N VAL A 64 31.03 14.11 23.58
CA VAL A 64 30.37 14.46 24.85
C VAL A 64 30.88 15.82 25.33
N PHE A 65 29.99 16.83 25.30
CA PHE A 65 30.27 18.22 25.70
C PHE A 65 29.20 18.71 26.69
N THR A 66 29.09 18.05 27.81
CA THR A 66 28.03 18.30 28.79
C THR A 66 28.44 19.28 29.88
N GLU A 67 27.49 20.09 30.35
CA GLU A 67 27.62 20.93 31.51
C GLU A 67 27.44 20.10 32.80
N ARG A 68 26.55 19.12 32.73
CA ARG A 68 26.34 18.10 33.74
C ARG A 68 25.97 16.80 33.05
N LEU A 69 26.57 15.69 33.46
CA LEU A 69 26.27 14.36 32.96
C LEU A 69 26.10 13.40 34.14
N LYS A 70 24.95 12.72 34.18
CA LYS A 70 24.74 11.59 35.08
C LYS A 70 24.37 10.34 34.25
N MET A 71 25.04 9.23 34.54
CA MET A 71 24.75 7.95 33.88
C MET A 71 24.70 6.83 34.93
N GLY A 72 23.59 6.11 34.96
CA GLY A 72 23.40 4.95 35.78
C GLY A 72 24.13 3.70 35.29
N GLU A 73 23.96 2.61 36.02
CA GLU A 73 24.60 1.31 35.72
C GLU A 73 24.17 0.77 34.35
N ARG A 74 25.11 0.15 33.63
CA ARG A 74 24.89 -0.48 32.33
C ARG A 74 24.33 0.47 31.27
N SER A 75 24.52 1.77 31.43
CA SER A 75 24.12 2.80 30.48
C SER A 75 25.26 3.15 29.53
N TRP A 76 24.95 3.41 28.25
CA TRP A 76 25.92 3.43 27.16
C TRP A 76 25.71 4.59 26.21
N ILE A 77 26.80 5.22 25.80
CA ILE A 77 26.86 6.16 24.69
C ILE A 77 27.79 5.59 23.63
N ALA A 78 27.21 5.26 22.46
CA ALA A 78 27.95 4.71 21.32
C ALA A 78 28.81 5.74 20.61
N GLY A 79 29.76 5.28 19.81
CA GLY A 79 30.60 6.14 18.98
C GLY A 79 29.79 7.02 18.03
N HIS A 80 30.30 8.22 17.76
CA HIS A 80 29.66 9.24 16.90
C HIS A 80 28.30 9.78 17.40
N ALA A 81 27.83 9.40 18.58
CA ALA A 81 26.72 10.08 19.21
C ALA A 81 27.18 11.45 19.75
N LEU A 82 26.33 12.48 19.63
CA LEU A 82 26.56 13.80 20.21
C LEU A 82 25.68 13.97 21.44
N VAL A 83 26.30 14.23 22.61
CA VAL A 83 25.60 14.50 23.87
C VAL A 83 26.16 15.80 24.48
N ARG A 84 25.27 16.80 24.69
CA ARG A 84 25.69 18.11 25.26
C ARG A 84 24.57 18.71 26.13
N GLY A 85 24.96 19.52 27.11
CA GLY A 85 24.06 20.23 28.03
C GLY A 85 23.94 19.54 29.38
N ASP A 86 22.77 19.60 29.98
CA ASP A 86 22.41 18.99 31.27
C ASP A 86 21.65 17.67 31.05
N ILE A 87 22.38 16.57 31.12
CA ILE A 87 21.88 15.28 30.69
C ILE A 87 21.91 14.26 31.82
N THR A 88 20.79 13.59 32.04
CA THR A 88 20.67 12.48 32.97
C THR A 88 20.15 11.23 32.27
N PHE A 89 20.84 10.10 32.46
CA PHE A 89 20.40 8.77 32.11
C PHE A 89 20.30 7.92 33.36
N GLY A 90 19.20 7.21 33.53
CA GLY A 90 19.08 6.15 34.53
C GLY A 90 19.93 4.92 34.19
N ASP A 91 19.58 3.77 34.76
CA ASP A 91 20.23 2.49 34.49
C ASP A 91 19.79 1.91 33.12
N ASP A 92 20.61 1.05 32.53
CA ASP A 92 20.28 0.29 31.31
C ASP A 92 19.92 1.13 30.08
N CYS A 93 20.34 2.41 30.02
CA CYS A 93 20.07 3.27 28.87
C CYS A 93 21.07 3.07 27.73
N THR A 94 20.61 3.17 26.48
CA THR A 94 21.52 3.15 25.30
C THR A 94 21.26 4.33 24.38
N VAL A 95 22.35 5.00 23.99
CA VAL A 95 22.38 6.03 22.95
C VAL A 95 23.18 5.48 21.78
N ASN A 96 22.49 5.20 20.66
CA ASN A 96 23.08 4.58 19.49
C ASN A 96 23.87 5.58 18.63
N PRO A 97 24.72 5.10 17.68
CA PRO A 97 25.56 5.95 16.84
C PRO A 97 24.75 7.03 16.12
N TYR A 98 25.34 8.22 15.99
CA TYR A 98 24.77 9.40 15.33
C TYR A 98 23.50 9.97 15.97
N ALA A 99 23.06 9.50 17.12
CA ALA A 99 22.01 10.18 17.88
C ALA A 99 22.55 11.52 18.42
N CYS A 100 21.69 12.55 18.42
CA CYS A 100 21.99 13.88 18.94
C CYS A 100 21.10 14.19 20.14
N ILE A 101 21.70 14.40 21.32
CA ILE A 101 20.98 14.78 22.55
C ILE A 101 21.57 16.10 23.04
N SER A 102 20.73 17.13 23.15
CA SER A 102 21.17 18.51 23.38
C SER A 102 20.25 19.29 24.32
N GLY A 103 20.77 20.10 25.20
CA GLY A 103 20.01 20.94 26.14
C GLY A 103 19.75 20.25 27.46
N LYS A 104 18.55 20.40 28.02
CA LYS A 104 18.17 19.76 29.29
C LYS A 104 17.31 18.53 29.04
N VAL A 105 17.85 17.32 29.32
CA VAL A 105 17.17 16.05 29.07
C VAL A 105 17.35 15.10 30.24
N ALA A 106 16.24 14.60 30.76
CA ALA A 106 16.22 13.58 31.81
C ALA A 106 15.57 12.30 31.28
N CYS A 107 16.32 11.21 31.31
CA CYS A 107 15.85 9.87 30.97
C CYS A 107 15.78 8.99 32.21
N GLY A 108 14.70 8.22 32.38
CA GLY A 108 14.58 7.15 33.34
C GLY A 108 15.45 5.94 32.98
N ASN A 109 15.09 4.77 33.51
CA ASN A 109 15.82 3.53 33.27
C ASN A 109 15.41 2.85 31.97
N GLY A 110 16.30 2.10 31.33
CA GLY A 110 15.99 1.26 30.17
C GLY A 110 15.67 2.02 28.88
N VAL A 111 16.00 3.29 28.77
CA VAL A 111 15.72 4.10 27.58
C VAL A 111 16.61 3.69 26.41
N ARG A 112 15.99 3.42 25.25
CA ARG A 112 16.68 3.07 24.01
C ARG A 112 16.56 4.21 23.00
N VAL A 113 17.66 4.91 22.72
CA VAL A 113 17.72 5.97 21.70
C VAL A 113 18.36 5.39 20.43
N ALA A 114 17.57 5.23 19.37
CA ALA A 114 18.06 4.70 18.10
C ALA A 114 18.93 5.71 17.34
N SER A 115 19.66 5.21 16.34
CA SER A 115 20.56 6.01 15.50
C SER A 115 19.82 7.17 14.82
N HIS A 116 20.51 8.31 14.71
CA HIS A 116 20.01 9.54 14.10
C HIS A 116 18.80 10.18 14.79
N ALA A 117 18.37 9.69 15.97
CA ALA A 117 17.35 10.39 16.73
C ALA A 117 17.90 11.73 17.25
N SER A 118 17.08 12.79 17.22
CA SER A 118 17.42 14.14 17.68
C SER A 118 16.54 14.52 18.86
N ILE A 119 17.15 14.72 20.04
CA ILE A 119 16.48 15.10 21.29
C ILE A 119 17.00 16.48 21.67
N VAL A 120 16.17 17.54 21.51
CA VAL A 120 16.61 18.93 21.64
C VAL A 120 15.79 19.63 22.71
N GLY A 121 16.34 19.67 23.94
CA GLY A 121 15.72 20.23 25.12
C GLY A 121 16.02 21.75 25.30
N PHE A 122 15.89 22.52 24.22
CA PHE A 122 15.92 23.97 24.21
C PHE A 122 15.31 24.53 22.92
N ASN A 123 14.91 25.82 22.93
CA ASN A 123 14.42 26.53 21.74
C ASN A 123 15.14 27.86 21.59
N HIS A 124 15.30 28.35 20.35
CA HIS A 124 15.64 29.73 20.07
C HIS A 124 14.39 30.61 20.21
N GLY A 125 14.54 31.82 20.83
CA GLY A 125 13.49 32.83 20.76
C GLY A 125 13.32 33.29 19.30
N PHE A 126 12.09 33.46 18.85
CA PHE A 126 11.74 33.88 17.49
C PHE A 126 10.53 34.82 17.43
N ASP A 127 9.91 35.11 18.57
CA ASP A 127 8.67 35.91 18.63
C ASP A 127 8.92 37.41 18.41
N ASP A 128 10.08 37.91 18.76
CA ASP A 128 10.44 39.33 18.53
C ASP A 128 10.93 39.50 17.08
N THR A 129 10.04 39.95 16.22
CA THR A 129 10.33 40.17 14.78
C THR A 129 11.25 41.39 14.54
N SER A 130 11.54 42.20 15.56
CA SER A 130 12.48 43.32 15.47
C SER A 130 13.94 42.90 15.66
N LEU A 131 14.17 41.69 16.18
CA LEU A 131 15.49 41.14 16.43
C LEU A 131 15.76 39.89 15.58
N PRO A 132 16.95 39.74 15.01
CA PRO A 132 17.37 38.48 14.41
C PRO A 132 17.31 37.33 15.44
N ILE A 133 16.94 36.10 15.00
CA ILE A 133 16.79 34.93 15.87
C ILE A 133 18.03 34.67 16.73
N HIS A 134 19.24 34.82 16.18
CA HIS A 134 20.48 34.58 16.91
C HIS A 134 20.75 35.59 18.05
N ARG A 135 20.01 36.70 18.12
CA ARG A 135 20.07 37.70 19.19
C ARG A 135 18.98 37.54 20.23
N GLN A 136 18.01 36.67 19.99
CA GLN A 136 16.96 36.39 20.95
C GLN A 136 17.41 35.32 21.96
N LYS A 137 16.81 35.33 23.14
CA LYS A 137 17.19 34.42 24.23
C LYS A 137 16.83 32.99 23.85
N VAL A 138 17.73 32.07 24.14
CA VAL A 138 17.41 30.63 24.15
C VAL A 138 16.55 30.33 25.37
N THR A 139 15.49 29.57 25.17
CA THR A 139 14.59 29.09 26.24
C THR A 139 14.75 27.58 26.42
N THR A 140 14.56 27.12 27.64
CA THR A 140 14.68 25.69 27.99
C THR A 140 13.60 25.34 28.98
N THR A 141 12.65 24.50 28.52
CA THR A 141 11.68 23.86 29.39
C THR A 141 12.26 22.53 29.89
N GLY A 142 12.96 21.86 29.02
CA GLY A 142 13.56 20.55 29.22
C GLY A 142 12.66 19.40 28.75
N ILE A 143 13.27 18.24 28.56
CA ILE A 143 12.60 17.01 28.11
C ILE A 143 12.66 15.98 29.24
N THR A 144 11.53 15.33 29.52
CA THR A 144 11.44 14.22 30.47
C THR A 144 11.02 12.95 29.75
N ILE A 145 11.81 11.90 29.89
CA ILE A 145 11.58 10.58 29.29
C ILE A 145 11.51 9.57 30.43
N GLY A 146 10.40 8.86 30.55
CA GLY A 146 10.18 7.85 31.58
C GLY A 146 11.02 6.57 31.37
N ASP A 147 10.75 5.56 32.20
CA ASP A 147 11.44 4.27 32.13
C ASP A 147 10.99 3.45 30.92
N ASP A 148 11.86 2.56 30.41
CA ASP A 148 11.55 1.58 29.35
C ASP A 148 10.96 2.22 28.08
N VAL A 149 11.49 3.38 27.68
CA VAL A 149 11.08 4.10 26.46
C VAL A 149 11.99 3.73 25.30
N TRP A 150 11.37 3.46 24.14
CA TRP A 150 12.10 3.30 22.88
C TRP A 150 11.84 4.46 21.93
N ILE A 151 12.90 5.19 21.59
CA ILE A 151 12.91 6.28 20.60
C ILE A 151 13.47 5.72 19.29
N GLY A 152 12.63 5.64 18.25
CA GLY A 152 12.96 5.12 16.93
C GLY A 152 13.94 6.00 16.16
N ALA A 153 14.58 5.42 15.14
CA ALA A 153 15.55 6.11 14.30
C ALA A 153 14.96 7.36 13.62
N ASN A 154 15.76 8.42 13.50
CA ASN A 154 15.34 9.71 12.93
C ASN A 154 14.14 10.38 13.65
N ALA A 155 13.73 9.93 14.82
CA ALA A 155 12.72 10.63 15.60
C ALA A 155 13.28 11.95 16.14
N VAL A 156 12.41 12.97 16.23
CA VAL A 156 12.76 14.29 16.78
C VAL A 156 11.93 14.55 18.02
N ILE A 157 12.58 14.82 19.15
CA ILE A 157 11.94 15.17 20.41
C ILE A 157 12.24 16.62 20.70
N LEU A 158 11.22 17.45 20.78
CA LEU A 158 11.34 18.90 20.97
C LEU A 158 11.27 19.28 22.45
N ASP A 159 11.77 20.48 22.75
CA ASP A 159 11.76 21.05 24.10
C ASP A 159 10.35 21.07 24.70
N GLY A 160 10.26 20.76 26.00
CA GLY A 160 9.00 20.62 26.72
C GLY A 160 8.29 19.27 26.56
N ALA A 161 8.83 18.33 25.77
CA ALA A 161 8.21 17.02 25.61
C ALA A 161 8.30 16.19 26.91
N ILE A 162 7.19 15.49 27.20
CA ILE A 162 7.09 14.53 28.32
C ILE A 162 6.68 13.18 27.74
N ILE A 163 7.57 12.19 27.82
CA ILE A 163 7.32 10.84 27.32
C ILE A 163 7.15 9.89 28.49
N GLY A 164 5.94 9.34 28.63
CA GLY A 164 5.60 8.42 29.71
C GLY A 164 6.29 7.07 29.61
N SER A 165 6.50 6.42 30.75
CA SER A 165 7.17 5.11 30.85
C SER A 165 6.53 4.05 29.95
N GLY A 166 7.36 3.19 29.34
CA GLY A 166 6.93 2.13 28.44
C GLY A 166 6.46 2.61 27.07
N ALA A 167 6.62 3.88 26.74
CA ALA A 167 6.23 4.40 25.43
C ALA A 167 7.22 4.00 24.32
N VAL A 168 6.70 3.92 23.10
CA VAL A 168 7.48 3.70 21.88
C VAL A 168 7.22 4.88 20.92
N ILE A 169 8.27 5.58 20.55
CA ILE A 169 8.23 6.63 19.54
C ILE A 169 8.68 6.02 18.22
N ALA A 170 7.80 5.98 17.23
CA ALA A 170 8.09 5.41 15.92
C ALA A 170 9.21 6.18 15.20
N ALA A 171 9.93 5.49 14.29
CA ALA A 171 10.96 6.12 13.48
C ALA A 171 10.40 7.31 12.67
N GLY A 172 11.17 8.40 12.59
CA GLY A 172 10.79 9.62 11.89
C GLY A 172 9.68 10.45 12.55
N ALA A 173 9.21 10.11 13.74
CA ALA A 173 8.17 10.87 14.44
C ALA A 173 8.72 12.19 15.03
N VAL A 174 7.89 13.25 15.10
CA VAL A 174 8.21 14.53 15.75
C VAL A 174 7.31 14.73 16.98
N VAL A 175 7.91 14.61 18.17
CA VAL A 175 7.20 14.78 19.45
C VAL A 175 7.38 16.22 19.94
N ALA A 176 6.26 16.95 20.06
CA ALA A 176 6.20 18.35 20.50
C ALA A 176 5.38 18.53 21.79
N GLY A 177 5.06 17.48 22.53
CA GLY A 177 4.23 17.54 23.73
C GLY A 177 4.22 16.23 24.51
N GLU A 178 3.13 15.95 25.22
CA GLU A 178 3.02 14.76 26.07
C GLU A 178 2.66 13.51 25.29
N ILE A 179 3.37 12.42 25.54
CA ILE A 179 3.03 11.05 25.12
C ILE A 179 2.71 10.22 26.36
N PRO A 180 1.49 9.70 26.48
CA PRO A 180 1.08 8.93 27.65
C PRO A 180 1.90 7.65 27.83
N PRO A 181 2.03 7.13 29.08
CA PRO A 181 2.69 5.86 29.35
C PRO A 181 2.11 4.71 28.52
N MET A 182 2.93 3.69 28.24
CA MET A 182 2.52 2.49 27.51
C MET A 182 1.87 2.78 26.16
N SER A 183 2.27 3.87 25.49
CA SER A 183 1.74 4.27 24.19
C SER A 183 2.76 4.03 23.07
N ILE A 184 2.26 3.69 21.88
CA ILE A 184 3.03 3.76 20.63
C ILE A 184 2.56 5.01 19.89
N ALA A 185 3.47 5.95 19.66
CA ALA A 185 3.19 7.23 19.00
C ALA A 185 4.04 7.40 17.74
N GLY A 186 3.49 8.05 16.71
CA GLY A 186 4.18 8.28 15.44
C GLY A 186 3.57 9.42 14.64
N GLY A 187 4.25 9.82 13.55
CA GLY A 187 3.81 10.90 12.66
C GLY A 187 4.43 12.26 12.97
N VAL A 188 4.09 13.29 12.16
CA VAL A 188 4.55 14.69 12.28
C VAL A 188 3.33 15.61 12.22
N PRO A 189 2.89 16.18 13.35
CA PRO A 189 3.33 15.91 14.72
C PRO A 189 2.92 14.50 15.20
N ALA A 190 3.68 13.95 16.14
CA ALA A 190 3.42 12.61 16.69
C ALA A 190 2.06 12.55 17.41
N ARG A 191 1.33 11.46 17.17
CA ARG A 191 0.07 11.14 17.84
C ARG A 191 0.10 9.69 18.32
N VAL A 192 -0.64 9.41 19.38
CA VAL A 192 -0.79 8.04 19.86
C VAL A 192 -1.50 7.19 18.81
N ILE A 193 -0.84 6.15 18.33
CA ILE A 193 -1.37 5.18 17.36
C ILE A 193 -2.14 4.08 18.10
N ARG A 194 -1.55 3.57 19.20
CA ARG A 194 -2.15 2.52 20.05
C ARG A 194 -1.44 2.41 21.40
N LYS A 195 -2.00 1.64 22.33
CA LYS A 195 -1.30 1.24 23.55
C LYS A 195 -0.26 0.15 23.26
N ARG A 196 0.90 0.20 23.90
CA ARG A 196 1.88 -0.89 23.92
C ARG A 196 1.28 -2.07 24.67
N GLY A 197 1.48 -3.29 24.16
CA GLY A 197 0.86 -4.49 24.73
C GLY A 197 -0.61 -4.70 24.36
N ALA A 198 -1.32 -3.67 23.87
CA ALA A 198 -2.58 -3.93 23.19
C ALA A 198 -2.29 -4.78 21.94
N PRO A 199 -3.09 -5.81 21.66
CA PRO A 199 -2.90 -6.59 20.46
C PRO A 199 -2.84 -5.63 19.27
N SER A 200 -1.82 -5.77 18.44
CA SER A 200 -1.80 -5.10 17.14
C SER A 200 -3.11 -5.46 16.44
N ARG A 201 -3.74 -4.52 15.74
CA ARG A 201 -4.86 -4.90 14.86
C ARG A 201 -4.46 -6.01 13.88
N LEU A 202 -3.14 -6.18 13.67
CA LEU A 202 -2.54 -7.28 12.90
C LEU A 202 -2.31 -8.57 13.72
N SER A 203 -2.36 -8.53 15.06
CA SER A 203 -2.11 -9.68 15.95
C SER A 203 -3.30 -10.06 16.84
N ALA A 204 -4.40 -9.30 16.76
CA ALA A 204 -5.65 -9.69 17.43
C ALA A 204 -6.36 -10.72 16.56
N SER A 205 -6.26 -11.97 16.92
CA SER A 205 -6.84 -13.17 16.34
C SER A 205 -6.23 -13.61 14.98
N GLY A 206 -5.40 -14.63 14.98
CA GLY A 206 -4.91 -15.32 13.80
C GLY A 206 -4.04 -14.47 12.86
N GLY A 207 -3.15 -15.08 12.09
CA GLY A 207 -2.42 -14.42 11.02
C GLY A 207 -3.37 -13.79 9.98
N ILE A 208 -2.86 -12.99 9.07
CA ILE A 208 -3.67 -12.41 7.96
C ILE A 208 -4.40 -13.52 7.17
N GLU A 209 -3.83 -14.71 7.13
CA GLU A 209 -4.42 -15.90 6.52
C GLU A 209 -5.70 -16.35 7.23
N ASP A 210 -5.71 -16.47 8.57
CA ASP A 210 -6.89 -16.85 9.35
C ASP A 210 -8.01 -15.81 9.21
N ARG A 211 -7.64 -14.54 9.13
CA ARG A 211 -8.61 -13.46 8.90
C ARG A 211 -9.19 -13.49 7.50
N LEU A 212 -8.39 -13.83 6.49
CA LEU A 212 -8.85 -14.06 5.11
C LEU A 212 -9.82 -15.24 5.04
N GLN A 213 -9.49 -16.37 5.71
CA GLN A 213 -10.37 -17.53 5.80
C GLN A 213 -11.70 -17.17 6.48
N THR A 214 -11.64 -16.38 7.57
CA THR A 214 -12.84 -15.92 8.27
C THR A 214 -13.73 -15.05 7.37
N LEU A 215 -13.16 -14.07 6.67
CA LEU A 215 -13.90 -13.25 5.71
C LEU A 215 -14.43 -14.10 4.55
N GLY A 216 -13.61 -14.99 3.99
CA GLY A 216 -13.99 -15.89 2.93
C GLY A 216 -15.18 -16.78 3.29
N SER A 217 -15.17 -17.37 4.50
CA SER A 217 -16.27 -18.19 5.03
C SER A 217 -17.55 -17.37 5.23
N LYS A 218 -17.42 -16.13 5.77
CA LYS A 218 -18.58 -15.23 5.92
C LYS A 218 -19.16 -14.85 4.55
N ALA A 219 -18.33 -14.40 3.63
CA ALA A 219 -18.76 -14.02 2.30
C ALA A 219 -19.41 -15.18 1.56
N GLN A 220 -18.83 -16.39 1.67
CA GLN A 220 -19.41 -17.61 1.10
C GLN A 220 -20.77 -17.96 1.69
N ALA A 221 -20.98 -17.74 2.97
CA ALA A 221 -22.26 -18.02 3.61
C ALA A 221 -23.33 -16.95 3.25
N GLN A 222 -22.92 -15.71 3.04
CA GLN A 222 -23.83 -14.55 2.95
C GLN A 222 -24.10 -14.07 1.51
N TRP A 223 -23.26 -14.42 0.52
CA TRP A 223 -23.44 -13.92 -0.85
C TRP A 223 -24.85 -14.17 -1.43
N PRO A 224 -25.56 -15.30 -1.17
CA PRO A 224 -26.91 -15.49 -1.71
C PRO A 224 -27.92 -14.49 -1.13
N GLU A 225 -27.82 -14.17 0.17
CA GLU A 225 -28.64 -13.15 0.83
C GLU A 225 -28.32 -11.76 0.29
N ILE A 226 -27.03 -11.43 0.12
CA ILE A 226 -26.57 -10.16 -0.47
C ILE A 226 -27.16 -9.97 -1.86
N LEU A 227 -27.10 -10.98 -2.73
CA LEU A 227 -27.72 -10.90 -4.04
C LEU A 227 -29.23 -10.75 -3.95
N GLY A 228 -29.88 -11.48 -3.03
CA GLY A 228 -31.33 -11.44 -2.82
C GLY A 228 -31.88 -10.03 -2.54
N ARG A 229 -31.09 -9.14 -1.92
CA ARG A 229 -31.47 -7.73 -1.66
C ARG A 229 -31.68 -6.90 -2.93
N TRP A 230 -30.97 -7.24 -4.00
CA TRP A 230 -30.94 -6.49 -5.26
C TRP A 230 -31.70 -7.18 -6.39
N LYS A 231 -32.32 -8.33 -6.10
CA LYS A 231 -33.03 -9.09 -7.09
C LYS A 231 -34.39 -8.48 -7.40
N THR A 232 -34.69 -8.32 -8.69
CA THR A 232 -36.00 -7.98 -9.21
C THR A 232 -36.69 -9.23 -9.79
N ALA A 233 -37.87 -9.06 -10.40
CA ALA A 233 -38.60 -10.17 -11.03
C ALA A 233 -37.79 -10.82 -12.16
N GLU A 234 -37.06 -10.06 -12.94
CA GLU A 234 -36.40 -10.51 -14.17
C GLU A 234 -34.87 -10.40 -14.15
N ALA A 235 -34.28 -9.58 -13.24
CA ALA A 235 -32.85 -9.30 -13.23
C ALA A 235 -32.35 -8.86 -11.85
N TYR A 236 -31.32 -8.04 -11.83
CA TYR A 236 -30.79 -7.37 -10.65
C TYR A 236 -30.73 -5.87 -10.87
N GLU A 237 -31.00 -5.11 -9.84
CA GLU A 237 -30.82 -3.66 -9.79
C GLU A 237 -29.92 -3.32 -8.60
N SER A 238 -29.12 -2.28 -8.71
CA SER A 238 -28.27 -1.81 -7.62
C SER A 238 -28.13 -0.30 -7.68
N LEU A 239 -27.57 0.28 -6.62
CA LEU A 239 -27.34 1.71 -6.55
C LEU A 239 -26.22 2.11 -7.51
N GLU A 240 -26.45 3.13 -8.32
CA GLU A 240 -25.40 3.83 -9.06
C GLU A 240 -24.67 4.85 -8.15
N ALA A 241 -23.65 5.50 -8.68
CA ALA A 241 -22.84 6.46 -7.92
C ALA A 241 -23.63 7.62 -7.33
N ASP A 242 -24.80 7.97 -7.90
CA ASP A 242 -25.71 9.00 -7.41
C ASP A 242 -26.70 8.50 -6.34
N GLY A 243 -26.60 7.23 -5.93
CA GLY A 243 -27.47 6.60 -4.94
C GLY A 243 -28.86 6.21 -5.45
N ILE A 244 -29.12 6.29 -6.77
CA ILE A 244 -30.40 5.90 -7.37
C ILE A 244 -30.26 4.52 -8.00
N SER A 245 -31.22 3.63 -7.70
CA SER A 245 -31.29 2.33 -8.35
C SER A 245 -31.80 2.46 -9.80
N ARG A 246 -31.06 1.86 -10.74
CA ARG A 246 -31.44 1.80 -12.15
C ARG A 246 -31.15 0.43 -12.74
N PRO A 247 -32.00 -0.07 -13.65
CA PRO A 247 -31.70 -1.28 -14.38
C PRO A 247 -30.52 -1.02 -15.35
N ALA A 248 -29.46 -1.82 -15.20
CA ALA A 248 -28.32 -1.81 -16.09
C ALA A 248 -27.79 -3.24 -16.26
N ALA A 249 -27.26 -3.56 -17.44
CA ALA A 249 -26.62 -4.85 -17.71
C ALA A 249 -25.54 -5.17 -16.67
N ARG A 250 -24.84 -4.15 -16.21
CA ARG A 250 -23.78 -4.27 -15.21
C ARG A 250 -24.24 -4.94 -13.91
N HIS A 251 -25.41 -4.60 -13.38
CA HIS A 251 -25.86 -5.16 -12.09
C HIS A 251 -26.13 -6.65 -12.17
N LEU A 252 -26.68 -7.11 -13.30
CA LEU A 252 -26.84 -8.53 -13.58
C LEU A 252 -25.47 -9.22 -13.70
N ASN A 253 -24.52 -8.59 -14.39
CA ASN A 253 -23.19 -9.14 -14.60
C ASN A 253 -22.40 -9.20 -13.28
N ASP A 254 -22.44 -8.15 -12.45
CA ASP A 254 -21.82 -8.14 -11.12
C ASP A 254 -22.38 -9.29 -10.24
N ALA A 255 -23.72 -9.54 -10.30
CA ALA A 255 -24.33 -10.65 -9.58
C ALA A 255 -23.86 -12.03 -10.10
N ILE A 256 -23.74 -12.19 -11.43
CA ILE A 256 -23.21 -13.41 -12.05
C ILE A 256 -21.74 -13.61 -11.62
N GLU A 257 -20.90 -12.58 -11.66
CA GLU A 257 -19.49 -12.67 -11.27
C GLU A 257 -19.31 -12.99 -9.79
N ILE A 258 -20.13 -12.40 -8.89
CA ILE A 258 -20.12 -12.73 -7.46
C ILE A 258 -20.44 -14.21 -7.26
N ALA A 259 -21.55 -14.69 -7.82
CA ALA A 259 -21.98 -16.08 -7.67
C ALA A 259 -20.94 -17.06 -8.24
N ALA A 260 -20.42 -16.78 -9.44
CA ALA A 260 -19.41 -17.60 -10.11
C ALA A 260 -18.08 -17.63 -9.35
N GLY A 261 -17.70 -16.54 -8.71
CA GLY A 261 -16.52 -16.48 -7.85
C GLY A 261 -16.60 -17.43 -6.66
N PHE A 262 -17.80 -17.78 -6.21
CA PHE A 262 -18.07 -18.82 -5.21
C PHE A 262 -18.44 -20.18 -5.83
N GLY A 263 -18.28 -20.35 -7.15
CA GLY A 263 -18.58 -21.61 -7.84
C GLY A 263 -20.06 -21.91 -8.02
N ALA A 264 -20.91 -20.89 -8.06
CA ALA A 264 -22.36 -21.02 -8.13
C ALA A 264 -22.98 -20.14 -9.22
N PHE A 265 -24.30 -20.26 -9.38
CA PHE A 265 -25.13 -19.41 -10.25
C PHE A 265 -26.07 -18.54 -9.38
N PRO A 266 -26.44 -17.32 -9.80
CA PRO A 266 -27.29 -16.43 -9.01
C PRO A 266 -28.66 -17.05 -8.69
N PRO A 267 -29.11 -17.04 -7.41
CA PRO A 267 -30.33 -17.70 -7.00
C PRO A 267 -31.57 -17.11 -7.70
N GLY A 268 -32.43 -18.03 -8.19
CA GLY A 268 -33.75 -17.68 -8.76
C GLY A 268 -33.70 -17.00 -10.13
N LEU A 269 -32.60 -17.09 -10.86
CA LEU A 269 -32.53 -16.85 -12.30
C LEU A 269 -32.55 -18.19 -13.03
N ASP A 270 -33.06 -18.17 -14.27
CA ASP A 270 -32.90 -19.26 -15.22
C ASP A 270 -31.67 -19.01 -16.10
N ALA A 271 -30.78 -19.98 -16.18
CA ALA A 271 -29.50 -19.79 -16.88
C ALA A 271 -29.71 -19.58 -18.39
N THR A 272 -30.65 -20.29 -19.03
CA THR A 272 -30.92 -20.18 -20.46
C THR A 272 -31.52 -18.79 -20.77
N ALA A 273 -32.54 -18.40 -20.03
CA ALA A 273 -33.16 -17.08 -20.19
C ALA A 273 -32.17 -15.93 -19.90
N THR A 274 -31.26 -16.10 -18.93
CA THR A 274 -30.23 -15.12 -18.63
C THR A 274 -29.23 -14.99 -19.79
N ILE A 275 -28.78 -16.08 -20.37
CA ILE A 275 -27.91 -16.10 -21.55
C ILE A 275 -28.58 -15.38 -22.72
N GLU A 276 -29.84 -15.71 -23.01
CA GLU A 276 -30.62 -15.07 -24.08
C GLU A 276 -30.75 -13.58 -23.86
N LEU A 277 -31.06 -13.14 -22.63
CA LEU A 277 -31.16 -11.74 -22.26
C LEU A 277 -29.85 -10.98 -22.51
N LEU A 278 -28.70 -11.55 -22.12
CA LEU A 278 -27.39 -10.95 -22.33
C LEU A 278 -27.00 -10.92 -23.82
N GLN A 279 -27.32 -11.98 -24.55
CA GLN A 279 -27.07 -12.05 -25.99
C GLN A 279 -27.96 -11.08 -26.80
N ASP A 280 -29.17 -10.77 -26.34
CA ASP A 280 -30.08 -9.80 -26.96
C ASP A 280 -29.61 -8.37 -26.84
N LEU A 281 -28.64 -8.07 -25.96
CA LEU A 281 -27.99 -6.78 -25.91
C LEU A 281 -27.02 -6.54 -27.05
N GLN A 282 -26.61 -7.59 -27.79
CA GLN A 282 -25.63 -7.46 -28.86
C GLN A 282 -26.23 -6.76 -30.10
N ASP A 283 -25.64 -5.65 -30.48
CA ASP A 283 -26.01 -4.90 -31.67
C ASP A 283 -25.60 -5.64 -32.94
N GLU A 284 -26.53 -5.80 -33.88
CA GLU A 284 -26.35 -6.63 -35.07
C GLU A 284 -25.28 -6.08 -36.04
N GLU A 285 -25.11 -4.77 -36.13
CA GLU A 285 -24.18 -4.12 -37.06
C GLU A 285 -22.75 -4.10 -36.51
N THR A 286 -22.59 -3.72 -35.26
CA THR A 286 -21.28 -3.50 -34.64
C THR A 286 -20.78 -4.65 -33.80
N GLY A 287 -21.69 -5.53 -33.35
CA GLY A 287 -21.40 -6.58 -32.38
C GLY A 287 -21.14 -6.09 -30.95
N LEU A 288 -21.23 -4.78 -30.69
CA LEU A 288 -21.09 -4.18 -29.36
C LEU A 288 -22.35 -4.41 -28.50
N PHE A 289 -22.24 -4.12 -27.19
CA PHE A 289 -23.34 -4.35 -26.24
C PHE A 289 -23.81 -3.03 -25.63
N PRO A 290 -24.63 -2.21 -26.33
CA PRO A 290 -25.21 -1.00 -25.76
C PRO A 290 -26.25 -1.35 -24.69
N ASP A 291 -26.41 -0.48 -23.68
CA ASP A 291 -27.58 -0.57 -22.80
C ASP A 291 -28.88 -0.30 -23.59
N LYS A 292 -30.01 -0.84 -23.13
CA LYS A 292 -31.32 -0.72 -23.80
C LYS A 292 -31.71 0.73 -24.14
N ASN A 293 -31.27 1.68 -23.33
CA ASN A 293 -31.57 3.10 -23.46
C ASN A 293 -30.42 3.93 -24.06
N THR A 294 -29.40 3.28 -24.65
CA THR A 294 -28.27 3.99 -25.27
C THR A 294 -28.76 4.83 -26.46
N PRO A 295 -28.54 6.16 -26.45
CA PRO A 295 -28.86 7.00 -27.58
C PRO A 295 -28.11 6.57 -28.84
N ARG A 296 -28.76 6.64 -30.01
CA ARG A 296 -28.18 6.27 -31.33
C ARG A 296 -27.75 7.50 -32.13
N ASP A 297 -27.51 8.62 -31.45
CA ASP A 297 -27.08 9.89 -32.04
C ASP A 297 -25.59 9.95 -32.38
N ARG A 298 -24.81 8.94 -31.96
CA ARG A 298 -23.39 8.78 -32.23
C ARG A 298 -23.04 7.33 -32.52
N PRO A 299 -21.90 7.06 -33.22
CA PRO A 299 -21.42 5.69 -33.44
C PRO A 299 -21.18 4.96 -32.12
N LEU A 300 -21.59 3.69 -32.01
CA LEU A 300 -21.41 2.87 -30.80
C LEU A 300 -19.94 2.69 -30.39
N ARG A 301 -18.99 2.76 -31.33
CA ARG A 301 -17.54 2.79 -31.05
C ARG A 301 -17.11 3.99 -30.17
N GLN A 302 -17.94 5.02 -30.05
CA GLN A 302 -17.72 6.21 -29.22
C GLN A 302 -18.55 6.19 -27.94
N ASP A 303 -19.37 5.16 -27.73
CA ASP A 303 -20.15 5.00 -26.50
C ASP A 303 -19.36 4.24 -25.44
N PRO A 304 -18.97 4.90 -24.32
CA PRO A 304 -18.15 4.25 -23.29
C PRO A 304 -18.84 3.05 -22.63
N LYS A 305 -20.19 3.04 -22.53
CA LYS A 305 -20.92 1.93 -21.94
C LYS A 305 -20.97 0.73 -22.88
N ALA A 306 -21.24 0.97 -24.17
CA ALA A 306 -21.23 -0.10 -25.17
C ALA A 306 -19.86 -0.79 -25.27
N LEU A 307 -18.78 -0.01 -25.19
CA LEU A 307 -17.41 -0.52 -25.15
C LEU A 307 -17.13 -1.27 -23.83
N TYR A 308 -17.52 -0.73 -22.68
CA TYR A 308 -17.32 -1.40 -21.40
C TYR A 308 -18.09 -2.74 -21.34
N ASN A 309 -19.29 -2.78 -21.90
CA ASN A 309 -20.12 -3.99 -21.90
C ASN A 309 -19.52 -5.11 -22.77
N VAL A 310 -18.57 -4.84 -23.67
CA VAL A 310 -17.79 -5.93 -24.32
C VAL A 310 -17.13 -6.82 -23.27
N LEU A 311 -16.58 -6.21 -22.22
CA LEU A 311 -16.00 -6.96 -21.10
C LEU A 311 -17.10 -7.54 -20.20
N SER A 312 -17.94 -6.65 -19.67
CA SER A 312 -18.91 -7.00 -18.62
C SER A 312 -19.89 -8.08 -19.09
N VAL A 313 -20.53 -7.88 -20.25
CA VAL A 313 -21.46 -8.87 -20.83
C VAL A 313 -20.71 -10.08 -21.41
N GLY A 314 -19.60 -9.83 -22.10
CA GLY A 314 -18.83 -10.90 -22.72
C GLY A 314 -18.29 -11.90 -21.70
N TYR A 315 -17.73 -11.43 -20.60
CA TYR A 315 -17.25 -12.32 -19.53
C TYR A 315 -18.40 -12.97 -18.75
N ALA A 316 -19.53 -12.28 -18.54
CA ALA A 316 -20.69 -12.90 -17.92
C ALA A 316 -21.21 -14.07 -18.78
N LEU A 317 -21.30 -13.91 -20.11
CA LEU A 317 -21.63 -14.99 -21.03
C LEU A 317 -20.62 -16.15 -20.95
N GLU A 318 -19.32 -15.84 -20.93
CA GLU A 318 -18.27 -16.86 -20.83
C GLU A 318 -18.35 -17.65 -19.51
N VAL A 319 -18.58 -16.96 -18.39
CA VAL A 319 -18.79 -17.56 -17.06
C VAL A 319 -20.00 -18.48 -17.05
N LEU A 320 -21.05 -18.13 -17.79
CA LEU A 320 -22.25 -18.96 -17.98
C LEU A 320 -22.07 -20.12 -18.98
N GLY A 321 -20.84 -20.34 -19.47
CA GLY A 321 -20.54 -21.37 -20.47
C GLY A 321 -21.05 -21.04 -21.87
N SER A 322 -21.32 -19.78 -22.16
CA SER A 322 -21.86 -19.28 -23.43
C SER A 322 -20.87 -18.29 -24.09
N ARG A 323 -21.34 -17.57 -25.10
CA ARG A 323 -20.55 -16.64 -25.90
C ARG A 323 -21.42 -15.53 -26.51
N PRO A 324 -20.84 -14.44 -27.04
CA PRO A 324 -21.55 -13.53 -27.94
C PRO A 324 -22.22 -14.30 -29.10
N ARG A 325 -23.36 -13.82 -29.61
CA ARG A 325 -24.06 -14.46 -30.74
C ARG A 325 -23.26 -14.38 -32.04
N GLN A 326 -22.54 -13.29 -32.23
CA GLN A 326 -21.77 -13.00 -33.43
C GLN A 326 -20.45 -12.33 -33.08
N PRO A 327 -19.48 -12.32 -34.00
CA PRO A 327 -18.24 -11.58 -33.81
C PRO A 327 -18.49 -10.10 -33.52
N ILE A 328 -17.54 -9.47 -32.83
CA ILE A 328 -17.58 -8.02 -32.57
C ILE A 328 -16.96 -7.33 -33.79
N GLN A 329 -17.82 -6.91 -34.72
CA GLN A 329 -17.42 -6.30 -35.99
C GLN A 329 -16.71 -4.95 -35.78
N ALA A 330 -17.06 -4.25 -34.72
CA ALA A 330 -16.46 -2.95 -34.38
C ALA A 330 -14.93 -2.96 -34.34
N VAL A 331 -14.29 -4.13 -34.13
CA VAL A 331 -12.83 -4.29 -34.10
C VAL A 331 -12.28 -5.11 -35.28
N GLN A 332 -13.12 -5.45 -36.25
CA GLN A 332 -12.69 -6.07 -37.51
C GLN A 332 -12.21 -4.99 -38.48
N ILE A 333 -11.06 -4.44 -38.20
CA ILE A 333 -10.44 -3.31 -38.91
C ILE A 333 -9.01 -3.67 -39.33
N ASP A 334 -8.48 -2.99 -40.29
CA ASP A 334 -7.07 -3.15 -40.70
C ASP A 334 -6.11 -2.43 -39.74
N GLU A 335 -4.81 -2.68 -39.93
CA GLU A 335 -3.76 -2.09 -39.10
C GLU A 335 -3.74 -0.56 -39.17
N THR A 336 -4.07 0.02 -40.30
CA THR A 336 -4.07 1.48 -40.54
C THR A 336 -5.25 2.13 -39.77
N GLU A 337 -6.41 1.52 -39.81
CA GLU A 337 -7.57 2.00 -39.05
C GLU A 337 -7.35 1.84 -37.55
N LEU A 338 -6.75 0.73 -37.12
CA LEU A 338 -6.38 0.50 -35.74
C LEU A 338 -5.39 1.56 -35.22
N ASP A 339 -4.31 1.82 -35.99
CA ASP A 339 -3.32 2.85 -35.64
C ASP A 339 -3.98 4.24 -35.51
N ARG A 340 -4.84 4.60 -36.47
CA ARG A 340 -5.59 5.86 -36.42
C ARG A 340 -6.50 5.95 -35.21
N TRP A 341 -7.22 4.87 -34.86
CA TRP A 341 -8.12 4.85 -33.71
C TRP A 341 -7.34 5.00 -32.40
N LEU A 342 -6.27 4.21 -32.21
CA LEU A 342 -5.43 4.27 -31.00
C LEU A 342 -4.74 5.63 -30.84
N SER A 343 -4.27 6.23 -31.94
CA SER A 343 -3.60 7.54 -31.95
C SER A 343 -4.56 8.70 -31.63
N ALA A 344 -5.84 8.54 -31.95
CA ALA A 344 -6.87 9.55 -31.69
C ALA A 344 -7.40 9.53 -30.25
N LEU A 345 -7.03 8.54 -29.43
CA LEU A 345 -7.48 8.44 -28.05
C LEU A 345 -6.91 9.57 -27.18
N PRO A 346 -7.64 9.98 -26.11
CA PRO A 346 -7.27 11.14 -25.30
C PRO A 346 -6.16 10.84 -24.28
N TRP A 347 -5.01 10.32 -24.72
CA TRP A 347 -3.89 9.90 -23.87
C TRP A 347 -3.37 10.99 -22.92
N LYS A 348 -3.41 12.25 -23.35
CA LYS A 348 -2.88 13.38 -22.57
C LYS A 348 -3.88 13.95 -21.56
N THR A 349 -5.16 13.83 -21.82
CA THR A 349 -6.22 14.51 -21.05
C THR A 349 -7.10 13.54 -20.26
N SER A 350 -7.24 12.30 -20.72
CA SER A 350 -8.05 11.26 -20.09
C SER A 350 -7.46 9.88 -20.40
N ALA A 351 -6.27 9.60 -19.88
CA ALA A 351 -5.58 8.33 -20.08
C ALA A 351 -6.42 7.14 -19.57
N TRP A 352 -7.25 7.34 -18.56
CA TRP A 352 -8.22 6.34 -18.10
C TRP A 352 -9.21 5.95 -19.20
N SER A 353 -9.82 6.94 -19.87
CA SER A 353 -10.75 6.68 -20.99
C SER A 353 -10.04 5.99 -22.15
N ALA A 354 -8.83 6.43 -22.49
CA ALA A 354 -8.01 5.79 -23.52
C ALA A 354 -7.73 4.32 -23.20
N GLY A 355 -7.28 4.03 -21.98
CA GLY A 355 -7.06 2.67 -21.50
C GLY A 355 -8.32 1.79 -21.54
N SER A 356 -9.50 2.37 -21.24
CA SER A 356 -10.78 1.66 -21.32
C SER A 356 -11.15 1.25 -22.76
N VAL A 357 -10.84 2.08 -23.73
CA VAL A 357 -11.06 1.74 -25.16
C VAL A 357 -10.13 0.61 -25.58
N VAL A 358 -8.85 0.67 -25.20
CA VAL A 358 -7.88 -0.40 -25.51
C VAL A 358 -8.27 -1.71 -24.87
N ASP A 359 -8.76 -1.68 -23.63
CA ASP A 359 -9.32 -2.83 -22.91
C ASP A 359 -10.46 -3.49 -23.72
N ALA A 360 -11.42 -2.69 -24.19
CA ALA A 360 -12.52 -3.17 -25.02
C ALA A 360 -12.04 -3.76 -26.36
N ILE A 361 -11.08 -3.11 -27.02
CA ILE A 361 -10.49 -3.60 -28.28
C ILE A 361 -9.82 -4.96 -28.06
N GLY A 362 -8.94 -5.07 -27.07
CA GLY A 362 -8.24 -6.32 -26.77
C GLY A 362 -9.19 -7.45 -26.39
N THR A 363 -10.18 -7.16 -25.52
CA THR A 363 -11.20 -8.15 -25.13
C THR A 363 -12.09 -8.58 -26.30
N ALA A 364 -12.48 -7.64 -27.18
CA ALA A 364 -13.23 -7.99 -28.39
C ALA A 364 -12.40 -8.89 -29.33
N MET A 365 -11.12 -8.59 -29.51
CA MET A 365 -10.21 -9.45 -30.27
C MET A 365 -10.07 -10.84 -29.65
N TYR A 366 -10.07 -10.91 -28.32
CA TYR A 366 -10.07 -12.19 -27.62
C TYR A 366 -11.33 -13.01 -27.92
N PHE A 367 -12.52 -12.44 -27.76
CA PHE A 367 -13.78 -13.17 -28.05
C PHE A 367 -13.89 -13.59 -29.50
N ASN A 368 -13.50 -12.72 -30.42
CA ASN A 368 -13.51 -13.01 -31.84
C ASN A 368 -12.58 -14.17 -32.22
N ALA A 369 -11.38 -14.20 -31.68
CA ALA A 369 -10.44 -15.30 -31.87
C ALA A 369 -10.92 -16.60 -31.21
N ARG A 370 -11.38 -16.51 -29.95
CA ARG A 370 -11.77 -17.65 -29.13
C ARG A 370 -12.98 -18.40 -29.66
N TYR A 371 -14.01 -17.66 -30.10
CA TYR A 371 -15.31 -18.22 -30.38
C TYR A 371 -15.70 -18.23 -31.85
N PHE A 372 -15.05 -17.42 -32.66
CA PHE A 372 -15.44 -17.23 -34.06
C PHE A 372 -14.32 -17.49 -35.07
N ASN A 373 -13.11 -17.75 -34.59
CA ASN A 373 -11.91 -17.96 -35.42
C ASN A 373 -11.69 -16.83 -36.43
N VAL A 374 -11.92 -15.57 -36.01
CA VAL A 374 -11.73 -14.38 -36.84
C VAL A 374 -10.29 -13.89 -36.67
N GLU A 375 -9.56 -13.83 -37.76
CA GLU A 375 -8.23 -13.19 -37.78
C GLU A 375 -8.37 -11.68 -37.61
N GLN A 376 -7.46 -11.12 -36.81
CA GLN A 376 -7.44 -9.70 -36.45
C GLN A 376 -6.01 -9.22 -36.25
N PRO A 377 -5.73 -7.91 -36.38
CA PRO A 377 -4.38 -7.35 -36.26
C PRO A 377 -3.91 -7.29 -34.79
N ARG A 378 -3.95 -8.43 -34.08
CA ARG A 378 -3.49 -8.49 -32.67
C ARG A 378 -2.04 -8.06 -32.53
N GLN A 379 -1.16 -8.53 -33.41
CA GLN A 379 0.24 -8.16 -33.40
C GLN A 379 0.41 -6.63 -33.56
N ALA A 380 -0.34 -6.02 -34.47
CA ALA A 380 -0.30 -4.57 -34.69
C ALA A 380 -0.75 -3.79 -33.42
N LEU A 381 -1.72 -4.31 -32.65
CA LEU A 381 -2.11 -3.74 -31.36
C LEU A 381 -0.92 -3.71 -30.38
N PHE A 382 -0.25 -4.85 -30.18
CA PHE A 382 0.90 -4.92 -29.26
C PHE A 382 2.11 -4.13 -29.77
N ASP A 383 2.35 -4.09 -31.06
CA ASP A 383 3.40 -3.29 -31.68
C ASP A 383 3.15 -1.79 -31.47
N TRP A 384 1.89 -1.35 -31.61
CA TRP A 384 1.50 0.02 -31.32
C TRP A 384 1.73 0.36 -29.84
N LEU A 385 1.26 -0.49 -28.94
CA LEU A 385 1.42 -0.31 -27.50
C LEU A 385 2.91 -0.25 -27.10
N THR A 386 3.73 -1.15 -27.66
CA THR A 386 5.18 -1.18 -27.37
C THR A 386 5.91 0.06 -27.89
N ARG A 387 5.50 0.60 -29.05
CA ARG A 387 6.10 1.82 -29.61
C ARG A 387 5.73 3.08 -28.83
N HIS A 388 4.53 3.13 -28.24
CA HIS A 388 3.98 4.33 -27.61
C HIS A 388 4.05 4.35 -26.08
N ILE A 389 4.56 3.29 -25.45
CA ILE A 389 4.80 3.31 -24.02
C ILE A 389 5.89 4.32 -23.65
N ASN A 390 5.67 5.10 -22.61
CA ASN A 390 6.73 5.92 -22.03
C ASN A 390 7.69 5.01 -21.22
N LYS A 391 8.89 4.81 -21.76
CA LYS A 391 9.88 3.88 -21.15
C LYS A 391 10.35 4.30 -19.76
N ALA A 392 10.33 5.60 -19.44
CA ALA A 392 10.74 6.10 -18.13
C ALA A 392 9.70 5.84 -17.03
N THR A 393 8.41 5.82 -17.40
CA THR A 393 7.30 5.60 -16.45
C THR A 393 6.70 4.21 -16.55
N GLY A 394 6.92 3.53 -17.67
CA GLY A 394 6.32 2.23 -17.96
C GLY A 394 4.81 2.27 -18.24
N LEU A 395 4.24 3.46 -18.47
CA LEU A 395 2.81 3.67 -18.67
C LEU A 395 2.53 4.37 -20.00
N TRP A 396 1.25 4.40 -20.39
CA TRP A 396 0.69 5.22 -21.48
C TRP A 396 -0.05 6.41 -20.87
N GLY A 397 0.04 7.56 -21.52
CA GLY A 397 -0.56 8.82 -21.07
C GLY A 397 0.40 9.70 -20.28
N GLU A 398 -0.09 10.86 -19.89
CA GLU A 398 0.66 11.90 -19.18
C GLU A 398 -0.02 12.25 -17.85
N PRO A 399 0.74 12.64 -16.80
CA PRO A 399 0.16 13.08 -15.55
C PRO A 399 -0.59 14.40 -15.73
N THR A 400 -1.67 14.59 -14.98
CA THR A 400 -2.41 15.85 -14.97
C THR A 400 -1.98 16.73 -13.79
N THR A 401 -2.19 18.04 -13.90
CA THR A 401 -1.85 19.00 -12.82
C THR A 401 -2.67 18.75 -11.55
N LEU A 402 -3.92 18.30 -11.68
CA LEU A 402 -4.84 18.10 -10.54
C LEU A 402 -4.69 16.73 -9.88
N GLU A 403 -4.51 15.68 -10.68
CA GLU A 403 -4.59 14.30 -10.22
C GLU A 403 -3.25 13.55 -10.32
N GLY A 404 -2.20 14.21 -10.81
CA GLY A 404 -0.91 13.57 -11.00
C GLY A 404 -1.02 12.33 -11.89
N TRP A 405 -0.53 11.20 -11.42
CA TRP A 405 -0.51 9.93 -12.15
C TRP A 405 -1.82 9.12 -12.07
N LEU A 406 -2.88 9.64 -11.43
CA LEU A 406 -4.11 8.87 -11.23
C LEU A 406 -4.73 8.38 -12.55
N GLN A 407 -4.90 9.29 -13.53
CA GLN A 407 -5.46 8.94 -14.84
C GLN A 407 -4.61 7.92 -15.61
N PRO A 408 -3.27 8.11 -15.74
CA PRO A 408 -2.40 7.12 -16.38
C PRO A 408 -2.39 5.75 -15.68
N VAL A 409 -2.37 5.69 -14.34
CA VAL A 409 -2.37 4.42 -13.59
C VAL A 409 -3.69 3.68 -13.75
N ASN A 410 -4.83 4.39 -13.67
CA ASN A 410 -6.13 3.78 -13.89
C ASN A 410 -6.28 3.29 -15.35
N GLY A 411 -5.75 4.05 -16.33
CA GLY A 411 -5.69 3.65 -17.73
C GLY A 411 -4.78 2.46 -17.96
N PHE A 412 -3.64 2.40 -17.29
CA PHE A 412 -2.70 1.29 -17.34
C PHE A 412 -3.34 -0.04 -16.90
N TYR A 413 -4.05 -0.04 -15.76
CA TYR A 413 -4.79 -1.21 -15.32
C TYR A 413 -5.76 -1.71 -16.40
N ARG A 414 -6.61 -0.81 -16.92
CA ARG A 414 -7.61 -1.19 -17.91
C ARG A 414 -6.99 -1.75 -19.16
N LEU A 415 -6.04 -1.02 -19.74
CA LEU A 415 -5.33 -1.43 -20.93
C LEU A 415 -4.66 -2.81 -20.74
N THR A 416 -3.91 -2.98 -19.66
CA THR A 416 -3.16 -4.24 -19.43
C THR A 416 -4.07 -5.41 -19.15
N ARG A 417 -5.25 -5.21 -18.56
CA ARG A 417 -6.25 -6.24 -18.32
C ARG A 417 -6.73 -6.87 -19.63
N GLY A 418 -7.21 -6.07 -20.58
CA GLY A 418 -7.75 -6.56 -21.85
C GLY A 418 -6.70 -6.95 -22.89
N THR A 419 -5.42 -6.67 -22.60
CA THR A 419 -4.31 -6.99 -23.52
C THR A 419 -3.30 -7.92 -22.87
N TYR A 420 -2.30 -7.40 -22.16
CA TYR A 420 -1.18 -8.19 -21.63
C TYR A 420 -1.60 -9.34 -20.73
N ALA A 421 -2.49 -9.09 -19.77
CA ALA A 421 -3.01 -10.14 -18.90
C ALA A 421 -3.88 -11.14 -19.68
N GLN A 422 -4.76 -10.65 -20.54
CA GLN A 422 -5.69 -11.47 -21.33
C GLN A 422 -4.95 -12.45 -22.26
N PHE A 423 -3.88 -11.98 -22.92
CA PHE A 423 -3.13 -12.79 -23.91
C PHE A 423 -1.85 -13.42 -23.32
N GLY A 424 -1.55 -13.23 -22.04
CA GLY A 424 -0.34 -13.75 -21.40
C GLY A 424 0.96 -13.13 -21.91
N VAL A 425 0.89 -11.90 -22.43
CA VAL A 425 2.06 -11.18 -22.94
C VAL A 425 2.76 -10.46 -21.81
N PRO A 426 4.09 -10.55 -21.67
CA PRO A 426 4.83 -9.81 -20.65
C PRO A 426 4.72 -8.28 -20.83
N LEU A 427 4.62 -7.55 -19.72
CA LEU A 427 4.68 -6.10 -19.72
C LEU A 427 6.05 -5.61 -20.21
N PRO A 428 6.12 -4.59 -21.06
CA PRO A 428 7.39 -4.19 -21.69
C PRO A 428 8.37 -3.50 -20.72
N ASN A 429 7.90 -2.80 -19.71
CA ASN A 429 8.72 -2.03 -18.75
C ASN A 429 8.27 -2.25 -17.29
N PRO A 430 8.30 -3.47 -16.74
CA PRO A 430 7.66 -3.78 -15.47
C PRO A 430 8.22 -3.00 -14.27
N GLN A 431 9.52 -2.74 -14.22
CA GLN A 431 10.13 -1.98 -13.13
C GLN A 431 9.72 -0.50 -13.13
N ALA A 432 9.72 0.16 -14.29
CA ALA A 432 9.28 1.54 -14.42
C ALA A 432 7.77 1.67 -14.12
N SER A 433 6.96 0.71 -14.57
CA SER A 433 5.53 0.63 -14.24
C SER A 433 5.33 0.51 -12.73
N PHE A 434 6.11 -0.35 -12.05
CA PHE A 434 6.06 -0.50 -10.61
C PHE A 434 6.30 0.82 -9.88
N GLU A 435 7.37 1.54 -10.25
CA GLU A 435 7.71 2.83 -9.61
C GLU A 435 6.58 3.86 -9.76
N THR A 436 5.99 3.95 -10.96
CA THR A 436 4.91 4.90 -11.21
C THR A 436 3.63 4.55 -10.46
N VAL A 437 3.24 3.25 -10.41
CA VAL A 437 2.10 2.78 -9.63
C VAL A 437 2.30 3.03 -8.13
N LEU A 438 3.51 2.74 -7.62
CA LEU A 438 3.86 2.98 -6.22
C LEU A 438 3.85 4.48 -5.87
N LEU A 439 4.40 5.32 -6.75
CA LEU A 439 4.38 6.78 -6.57
C LEU A 439 2.94 7.30 -6.52
N ASN A 440 2.08 6.85 -7.43
CA ASN A 440 0.66 7.20 -7.44
C ASN A 440 -0.05 6.78 -6.14
N TYR A 441 0.18 5.54 -5.70
CA TYR A 441 -0.38 5.04 -4.44
C TYR A 441 0.03 5.91 -3.24
N ARG A 442 1.31 6.32 -3.16
CA ARG A 442 1.83 7.18 -2.09
C ARG A 442 1.29 8.60 -2.16
N ASN A 443 1.24 9.20 -3.34
CA ASN A 443 0.73 10.56 -3.55
C ASN A 443 -0.76 10.70 -3.19
N HIS A 444 -1.51 9.61 -3.27
CA HIS A 444 -2.92 9.55 -2.90
C HIS A 444 -3.17 8.88 -1.53
N GLU A 445 -2.16 8.91 -0.64
CA GLU A 445 -2.27 8.42 0.75
C GLU A 445 -2.83 6.99 0.86
N GLY A 446 -2.47 6.12 -0.08
CA GLY A 446 -2.99 4.76 -0.16
C GLY A 446 -4.48 4.69 -0.48
N PHE A 447 -5.03 5.73 -1.08
CA PHE A 447 -6.46 5.83 -1.43
C PHE A 447 -7.39 5.76 -0.22
N THR A 448 -7.05 6.47 0.86
CA THR A 448 -7.89 6.60 2.05
C THR A 448 -8.84 7.79 1.92
N GLY A 449 -10.08 7.66 2.43
CA GLY A 449 -11.11 8.71 2.45
C GLY A 449 -12.18 8.59 1.37
N ALA A 450 -13.26 9.36 1.54
CA ALA A 450 -14.52 9.22 0.79
C ALA A 450 -14.43 9.54 -0.71
N LYS A 451 -13.37 10.25 -1.15
CA LYS A 451 -13.16 10.56 -2.57
C LYS A 451 -12.65 9.38 -3.41
N TYR A 452 -12.22 8.29 -2.75
CA TYR A 452 -11.66 7.13 -3.40
C TYR A 452 -12.61 5.92 -3.34
N THR A 453 -12.55 5.09 -4.36
CA THR A 453 -13.41 3.93 -4.53
C THR A 453 -12.59 2.62 -4.55
N ALA A 454 -13.28 1.48 -4.58
CA ALA A 454 -12.67 0.18 -4.80
C ALA A 454 -11.82 0.14 -6.09
N CYS A 455 -12.20 0.90 -7.14
CA CYS A 455 -11.45 0.98 -8.39
C CYS A 455 -9.99 1.38 -8.16
N ASN A 456 -9.72 2.40 -7.33
CA ASN A 456 -8.36 2.91 -7.15
C ASN A 456 -7.41 1.85 -6.56
N LEU A 457 -7.93 0.98 -5.69
CA LEU A 457 -7.15 -0.13 -5.15
C LEU A 457 -7.03 -1.28 -6.15
N LEU A 458 -8.06 -1.55 -6.93
CA LEU A 458 -8.01 -2.52 -8.02
C LEU A 458 -7.00 -2.09 -9.09
N ASP A 459 -7.04 -0.82 -9.50
CA ASP A 459 -6.13 -0.20 -10.46
C ASP A 459 -4.68 -0.15 -9.96
N THR A 460 -4.46 -0.43 -8.68
CA THR A 460 -3.14 -0.56 -8.06
C THR A 460 -2.71 -2.03 -7.94
N ILE A 461 -3.54 -2.86 -7.30
CA ILE A 461 -3.12 -4.23 -6.93
C ILE A 461 -3.02 -5.16 -8.13
N HIS A 462 -3.89 -5.03 -9.12
CA HIS A 462 -3.85 -5.85 -10.34
C HIS A 462 -2.56 -5.63 -11.15
N PRO A 463 -2.15 -4.37 -11.48
CA PRO A 463 -0.85 -4.13 -12.13
C PRO A 463 0.33 -4.64 -11.30
N LEU A 464 0.34 -4.41 -9.98
CA LEU A 464 1.41 -4.89 -9.12
C LEU A 464 1.52 -6.43 -9.17
N LEU A 465 0.40 -7.14 -9.21
CA LEU A 465 0.39 -8.60 -9.34
C LEU A 465 0.94 -9.05 -10.70
N LEU A 466 0.57 -8.41 -11.80
CA LEU A 466 1.13 -8.71 -13.12
C LEU A 466 2.64 -8.48 -13.18
N ILE A 467 3.12 -7.42 -12.55
CA ILE A 467 4.55 -7.10 -12.46
C ILE A 467 5.28 -8.15 -11.62
N ALA A 468 4.72 -8.54 -10.46
CA ALA A 468 5.32 -9.50 -9.56
C ALA A 468 5.44 -10.93 -10.17
N ARG A 469 4.65 -11.24 -11.17
CA ARG A 469 4.77 -12.49 -11.94
C ARG A 469 5.94 -12.49 -12.92
N GLN A 470 6.56 -11.33 -13.17
CA GLN A 470 7.66 -11.15 -14.12
C GLN A 470 8.99 -10.81 -13.45
N THR A 471 8.96 -10.21 -12.27
CA THR A 471 10.17 -9.74 -11.58
C THR A 471 9.93 -9.62 -10.07
N ASP A 472 10.96 -9.89 -9.28
CA ASP A 472 10.96 -9.66 -7.83
C ASP A 472 11.33 -8.20 -7.45
N TYR A 473 11.42 -7.32 -8.43
CA TYR A 473 11.76 -5.92 -8.19
C TYR A 473 10.84 -5.28 -7.15
N ARG A 474 11.41 -4.82 -6.04
CA ARG A 474 10.69 -4.20 -4.91
C ARG A 474 9.48 -5.00 -4.42
N ARG A 475 9.54 -6.32 -4.48
CA ARG A 475 8.44 -7.21 -4.09
C ARG A 475 7.90 -6.89 -2.69
N GLY A 476 8.78 -6.57 -1.73
CA GLY A 476 8.39 -6.23 -0.36
C GLY A 476 7.50 -4.98 -0.24
N ASP A 477 7.70 -3.96 -1.08
CA ASP A 477 6.80 -2.79 -1.13
C ASP A 477 5.39 -3.19 -1.59
N GLY A 478 5.30 -4.06 -2.61
CA GLY A 478 4.02 -4.58 -3.08
C GLY A 478 3.33 -5.47 -2.04
N GLU A 479 4.08 -6.31 -1.31
CA GLU A 479 3.54 -7.10 -0.20
C GLU A 479 2.98 -6.23 0.92
N GLU A 480 3.65 -5.12 1.24
CA GLU A 480 3.14 -4.16 2.23
C GLU A 480 1.82 -3.54 1.79
N ILE A 481 1.71 -3.15 0.51
CA ILE A 481 0.46 -2.64 -0.06
C ILE A 481 -0.63 -3.71 0.00
N ALA A 482 -0.36 -4.93 -0.46
CA ALA A 482 -1.31 -6.02 -0.44
C ALA A 482 -1.85 -6.32 0.97
N ARG A 483 -0.97 -6.35 1.99
CA ARG A 483 -1.36 -6.51 3.40
C ARG A 483 -2.28 -5.38 3.87
N LYS A 484 -1.95 -4.13 3.56
CA LYS A 484 -2.78 -2.96 3.91
C LYS A 484 -4.16 -3.03 3.26
N VAL A 485 -4.22 -3.43 2.00
CA VAL A 485 -5.47 -3.59 1.24
C VAL A 485 -6.36 -4.64 1.88
N ILE A 486 -5.81 -5.82 2.20
CA ILE A 486 -6.57 -6.89 2.88
C ILE A 486 -7.10 -6.41 4.23
N VAL A 487 -6.25 -5.83 5.07
CA VAL A 487 -6.67 -5.33 6.39
C VAL A 487 -7.81 -4.33 6.26
N ARG A 488 -7.72 -3.42 5.30
CA ARG A 488 -8.77 -2.44 5.03
C ARG A 488 -10.08 -3.08 4.58
N ALA A 489 -10.03 -4.12 3.74
CA ALA A 489 -11.22 -4.85 3.31
C ALA A 489 -11.88 -5.59 4.48
N LEU A 490 -11.09 -6.22 5.35
CA LEU A 490 -11.60 -6.91 6.54
C LEU A 490 -12.41 -6.00 7.47
N ASP A 491 -12.05 -4.71 7.57
CA ASP A 491 -12.73 -3.73 8.39
C ASP A 491 -13.99 -3.13 7.71
N ARG A 492 -14.25 -3.45 6.44
CA ARG A 492 -15.32 -2.85 5.61
C ARG A 492 -16.46 -3.79 5.28
N TRP A 493 -16.28 -5.09 5.51
CA TRP A 493 -17.36 -6.05 5.29
C TRP A 493 -18.57 -5.74 6.18
N GLN A 494 -19.74 -5.64 5.57
CA GLN A 494 -21.02 -5.44 6.25
C GLN A 494 -21.80 -6.76 6.19
N ASP A 495 -22.04 -7.38 7.34
CA ASP A 495 -22.71 -8.68 7.42
C ASP A 495 -24.12 -8.61 6.80
N GLY A 496 -24.41 -9.50 5.84
CA GLY A 496 -25.65 -9.53 5.09
C GLY A 496 -25.82 -8.46 4.01
N GLU A 497 -24.85 -7.53 3.87
CA GLU A 497 -24.91 -6.42 2.91
C GLU A 497 -23.78 -6.44 1.87
N GLY A 498 -22.60 -6.97 2.24
CA GLY A 498 -21.40 -6.98 1.41
C GLY A 498 -20.53 -5.74 1.59
N PHE A 499 -20.03 -5.18 0.49
CA PHE A 499 -19.14 -4.02 0.50
C PHE A 499 -19.76 -2.78 -0.14
N ALA A 500 -19.49 -1.63 0.47
CA ALA A 500 -19.68 -0.33 -0.17
C ALA A 500 -18.61 -0.06 -1.25
N PHE A 501 -19.00 0.59 -2.33
CA PHE A 501 -18.07 0.95 -3.42
C PHE A 501 -17.05 2.01 -3.01
N ALA A 502 -17.49 3.00 -2.22
CA ALA A 502 -16.66 4.06 -1.65
C ALA A 502 -16.92 4.21 -0.15
N ASP A 503 -16.03 4.92 0.56
CA ASP A 503 -16.22 5.26 1.98
C ASP A 503 -17.48 6.13 2.16
N GLY A 504 -18.34 5.72 3.09
CA GLY A 504 -19.58 6.46 3.41
C GLY A 504 -20.73 6.25 2.43
N SER A 505 -20.55 5.44 1.37
CA SER A 505 -21.66 5.00 0.52
C SER A 505 -22.28 3.70 1.06
N PRO A 506 -23.55 3.40 0.72
CA PRO A 506 -24.16 2.12 1.06
C PRO A 506 -23.48 0.96 0.31
N ALA A 507 -23.61 -0.26 0.84
CA ALA A 507 -23.18 -1.47 0.16
C ALA A 507 -23.93 -1.63 -1.19
N SER A 508 -23.28 -2.24 -2.18
CA SER A 508 -23.83 -2.42 -3.52
C SER A 508 -23.26 -3.69 -4.18
N LEU A 509 -23.89 -4.16 -5.27
CA LEU A 509 -23.36 -5.28 -6.06
C LEU A 509 -21.97 -4.93 -6.61
N GLN A 510 -21.83 -3.76 -7.22
CA GLN A 510 -20.54 -3.29 -7.74
C GLN A 510 -19.45 -3.21 -6.66
N GLY A 511 -19.79 -2.65 -5.48
CA GLY A 511 -18.84 -2.58 -4.37
C GLY A 511 -18.42 -3.96 -3.89
N THR A 512 -19.37 -4.89 -3.80
CA THR A 512 -19.14 -6.26 -3.33
C THR A 512 -18.27 -7.04 -4.32
N GLU A 513 -18.62 -7.04 -5.62
CA GLU A 513 -17.83 -7.70 -6.65
C GLU A 513 -16.37 -7.19 -6.66
N MET A 514 -16.19 -5.88 -6.71
CA MET A 514 -14.87 -5.28 -6.80
C MET A 514 -14.00 -5.52 -5.56
N TRP A 515 -14.56 -5.39 -4.36
CA TRP A 515 -13.77 -5.63 -3.15
C TRP A 515 -13.42 -7.11 -2.97
N LEU A 516 -14.31 -8.05 -3.31
CA LEU A 516 -13.98 -9.48 -3.31
C LEU A 516 -12.81 -9.76 -4.27
N SER A 517 -12.85 -9.17 -5.46
CA SER A 517 -11.77 -9.27 -6.45
C SER A 517 -10.47 -8.63 -5.94
N VAL A 518 -10.52 -7.43 -5.37
CA VAL A 518 -9.35 -6.75 -4.77
C VAL A 518 -8.70 -7.58 -3.66
N VAL A 519 -9.51 -8.18 -2.78
CA VAL A 519 -9.01 -9.07 -1.70
C VAL A 519 -8.32 -10.30 -2.27
N HIS A 520 -8.94 -10.95 -3.27
CA HIS A 520 -8.35 -12.12 -3.92
C HIS A 520 -7.01 -11.79 -4.58
N LEU A 521 -6.93 -10.69 -5.35
CA LEU A 521 -5.71 -10.27 -6.02
C LEU A 521 -4.60 -9.92 -5.02
N ALA A 522 -4.95 -9.26 -3.92
CA ALA A 522 -4.00 -8.95 -2.86
C ALA A 522 -3.53 -10.22 -2.12
N ALA A 523 -4.42 -11.18 -1.90
CA ALA A 523 -4.09 -12.49 -1.34
C ALA A 523 -3.18 -13.29 -2.30
N ASP A 524 -3.44 -13.27 -3.61
CA ASP A 524 -2.60 -13.90 -4.63
C ASP A 524 -1.20 -13.29 -4.66
N TYR A 525 -1.08 -11.96 -4.55
CA TYR A 525 0.22 -11.29 -4.44
C TYR A 525 1.06 -11.80 -3.27
N LEU A 526 0.41 -12.16 -2.16
CA LEU A 526 1.04 -12.70 -0.95
C LEU A 526 1.22 -14.22 -0.96
N GLY A 527 0.76 -14.93 -2.00
CA GLY A 527 0.73 -16.39 -2.04
C GLY A 527 -0.34 -17.00 -1.13
N LEU A 528 -1.35 -16.24 -0.73
CA LEU A 528 -2.42 -16.62 0.19
C LEU A 528 -3.79 -16.77 -0.50
N ALA A 529 -3.84 -16.82 -1.83
CA ALA A 529 -5.11 -16.92 -2.57
C ALA A 529 -5.96 -18.11 -2.12
N GLY A 530 -5.34 -19.24 -1.78
CA GLY A 530 -6.04 -20.44 -1.29
C GLY A 530 -6.74 -20.29 0.06
N ALA A 531 -6.43 -19.22 0.81
CA ALA A 531 -7.08 -18.92 2.09
C ALA A 531 -8.37 -18.11 1.94
N PHE A 532 -8.71 -17.67 0.72
CA PHE A 532 -9.90 -16.87 0.44
C PHE A 532 -10.85 -17.61 -0.50
N ALA A 533 -12.08 -17.81 -0.09
CA ALA A 533 -13.04 -18.68 -0.79
C ALA A 533 -13.51 -18.13 -2.16
N PHE A 534 -13.36 -16.83 -2.41
CA PHE A 534 -13.75 -16.18 -3.65
C PHE A 534 -12.60 -16.17 -4.66
N VAL A 535 -12.90 -16.53 -5.93
CA VAL A 535 -11.96 -16.47 -7.05
C VAL A 535 -12.61 -15.72 -8.21
N PRO A 536 -12.11 -14.55 -8.64
CA PRO A 536 -12.71 -13.80 -9.75
C PRO A 536 -12.66 -14.63 -11.05
N LYS A 537 -13.80 -14.75 -11.72
CA LYS A 537 -13.97 -15.55 -12.96
C LYS A 537 -14.24 -14.71 -14.20
N GLY A 538 -14.67 -13.47 -14.02
CA GLY A 538 -15.06 -12.54 -15.07
C GLY A 538 -14.03 -11.44 -15.33
N VAL A 539 -14.47 -10.19 -15.22
CA VAL A 539 -13.69 -8.99 -15.60
C VAL A 539 -12.35 -8.87 -14.88
N HIS A 540 -12.25 -9.33 -13.63
CA HIS A 540 -11.05 -9.17 -12.80
C HIS A 540 -10.19 -10.44 -12.69
N ARG A 541 -10.44 -11.44 -13.52
CA ARG A 541 -9.60 -12.64 -13.59
C ARG A 541 -8.17 -12.30 -14.03
N THR A 542 -7.21 -13.04 -13.52
CA THR A 542 -5.79 -12.90 -13.88
C THR A 542 -5.23 -14.14 -14.59
N GLU A 543 -6.06 -15.15 -14.81
CA GLU A 543 -5.70 -16.36 -15.55
C GLU A 543 -5.70 -16.08 -17.05
N THR A 544 -4.59 -16.41 -17.71
CA THR A 544 -4.48 -16.35 -19.16
C THR A 544 -5.26 -17.51 -19.78
N VAL A 545 -6.06 -17.20 -20.78
CA VAL A 545 -6.73 -18.24 -21.56
C VAL A 545 -5.90 -18.49 -22.80
N GLY A 546 -5.04 -19.47 -22.79
CA GLY A 546 -4.08 -19.98 -23.78
C GLY A 546 -4.29 -19.73 -25.29
N LEU A 547 -4.61 -18.50 -25.68
CA LEU A 547 -4.50 -18.01 -27.03
C LEU A 547 -3.14 -17.31 -27.13
N GLY A 548 -2.12 -18.03 -27.59
CA GLY A 548 -0.86 -17.41 -27.96
C GLY A 548 -1.06 -16.28 -28.98
N LEU A 549 -0.09 -15.35 -29.02
CA LEU A 549 0.00 -14.37 -30.12
C LEU A 549 0.19 -15.08 -31.47
#